data_7f28f513582b00e7fc830a241b435c1c
#
_entry.id   7f28f513582b00e7fc830a241b435c1c
#
_cell.length_a   1.000
_cell.length_b   1.000
_cell.length_c   1.000
_cell.angle_alpha   90.00
_cell.angle_beta   90.00
_cell.angle_gamma   90.00
#
_symmetry.space_group_name_H-M   'P 1'
#
loop_
_entity.id
_entity.type
_entity.pdbx_description
1 polymer ?
#
loop_
_entity_poly.entity_id
_entity_poly.type
_entity_poly.pdbx_seq_one_letter_code
_entity_poly.pdbx_strand_id
1 'polypeptide(L)'
;QLKHKITNQGVLNLGIGNNRVTVPGGFGALAKERFDRDILMQSGVKKVIIFEGINDIGAAKSGNSETVARQIIESIQGMVRKAKARKKKVYLGTITPFKGAGYYSHFHEAARLYVNDWIRSQAKKVDGILDFAKLLQDPNDDRRMKREYASNDWLHPNPAGYKAMGI
;
A
#
# COMPACT_ATOMS: atom_id res chain seq x y z
N GLN A 1 -4.03 -11.19 15.18
CA GLN A 1 -3.45 -12.57 15.10
C GLN A 1 -1.94 -12.58 15.31
N LEU A 2 -1.20 -11.53 14.93
CA LEU A 2 0.24 -11.42 15.25
C LEU A 2 0.50 -11.38 16.77
N LYS A 3 -0.43 -10.87 17.56
CA LYS A 3 -0.32 -10.82 19.02
C LYS A 3 -0.22 -12.20 19.70
N HIS A 4 -0.70 -13.26 19.06
CA HIS A 4 -0.70 -14.60 19.68
C HIS A 4 0.56 -15.44 19.40
N LYS A 5 1.43 -15.02 18.46
CA LYS A 5 2.63 -15.79 18.08
C LYS A 5 3.96 -15.09 18.37
N ILE A 6 3.97 -13.77 18.59
CA ILE A 6 5.21 -13.01 18.79
C ILE A 6 4.99 -12.04 19.97
N THR A 7 5.34 -12.48 21.16
CA THR A 7 5.11 -11.73 22.41
C THR A 7 6.12 -10.60 22.66
N ASN A 8 7.18 -10.50 21.85
CA ASN A 8 8.29 -9.55 22.04
C ASN A 8 8.43 -8.50 20.93
N GLN A 9 7.42 -8.35 20.06
CA GLN A 9 7.43 -7.34 19.00
C GLN A 9 6.20 -6.44 19.09
N GLY A 10 6.44 -5.13 19.11
CA GLY A 10 5.41 -4.13 18.92
C GLY A 10 5.17 -3.85 17.44
N VAL A 11 3.96 -3.39 17.11
CA VAL A 11 3.60 -2.89 15.79
C VAL A 11 3.24 -1.42 15.91
N LEU A 12 3.88 -0.57 15.11
CA LEU A 12 3.53 0.83 14.94
C LEU A 12 2.71 0.97 13.65
N ASN A 13 1.47 1.41 13.78
CA ASN A 13 0.66 1.80 12.62
C ASN A 13 0.83 3.30 12.40
N LEU A 14 1.49 3.67 11.31
CA LEU A 14 1.79 5.05 10.93
C LEU A 14 1.02 5.47 9.67
N GLY A 15 -0.02 4.73 9.31
CA GLY A 15 -0.97 5.11 8.27
C GLY A 15 -1.75 6.37 8.65
N ILE A 16 -1.97 7.25 7.69
CA ILE A 16 -2.78 8.46 7.82
C ILE A 16 -3.91 8.36 6.79
N GLY A 17 -5.15 8.58 7.21
CA GLY A 17 -6.29 8.58 6.28
C GLY A 17 -6.06 9.58 5.15
N ASN A 18 -6.40 9.20 3.92
CA ASN A 18 -6.17 10.01 2.72
C ASN A 18 -4.72 10.51 2.52
N ASN A 19 -3.73 9.85 3.12
CA ASN A 19 -2.32 10.18 2.86
C ASN A 19 -1.92 9.74 1.47
N ARG A 20 -0.96 10.43 0.89
CA ARG A 20 -0.43 10.14 -0.45
C ARG A 20 1.07 9.98 -0.41
N VAL A 21 1.58 9.23 -1.37
CA VAL A 21 3.02 8.96 -1.49
C VAL A 21 3.73 10.12 -2.18
N THR A 22 3.13 10.65 -3.26
CA THR A 22 3.80 11.55 -4.18
C THR A 22 2.97 12.74 -4.66
N VAL A 23 1.63 12.60 -4.73
CA VAL A 23 0.74 13.66 -5.24
C VAL A 23 0.28 14.55 -4.09
N PRO A 24 0.57 15.86 -4.07
CA PRO A 24 0.09 16.79 -3.02
C PRO A 24 -1.43 16.83 -2.91
N GLY A 25 -1.94 17.29 -1.76
CA GLY A 25 -3.38 17.53 -1.51
C GLY A 25 -4.10 16.41 -0.73
N GLY A 26 -3.38 15.43 -0.22
CA GLY A 26 -3.87 14.49 0.79
C GLY A 26 -3.70 15.04 2.21
N PHE A 27 -3.95 14.20 3.22
CA PHE A 27 -3.75 14.58 4.62
C PHE A 27 -2.31 14.32 5.05
N GLY A 28 -1.75 15.24 5.83
CA GLY A 28 -0.36 15.19 6.31
C GLY A 28 0.68 15.35 5.19
N ALA A 29 1.95 15.26 5.57
CA ALA A 29 3.06 15.26 4.63
C ALA A 29 3.05 13.98 3.77
N LEU A 30 3.55 14.07 2.55
CA LEU A 30 3.67 12.91 1.66
C LEU A 30 4.46 11.78 2.32
N ALA A 31 4.04 10.54 2.10
CA ALA A 31 4.69 9.38 2.72
C ALA A 31 6.20 9.35 2.46
N LYS A 32 6.64 9.70 1.24
CA LYS A 32 8.07 9.81 0.89
C LYS A 32 8.83 10.89 1.70
N GLU A 33 8.15 11.96 2.11
CA GLU A 33 8.76 13.08 2.85
C GLU A 33 8.85 12.78 4.35
N ARG A 34 7.79 12.17 4.91
CA ARG A 34 7.74 11.82 6.33
C ARG A 34 8.45 10.52 6.67
N PHE A 35 8.88 9.73 5.67
CA PHE A 35 9.45 8.39 5.85
C PHE A 35 10.66 8.36 6.77
N ASP A 36 11.57 9.30 6.65
CA ASP A 36 12.76 9.37 7.51
C ASP A 36 12.37 9.64 8.97
N ARG A 37 11.52 10.65 9.21
CA ARG A 37 11.05 11.02 10.54
C ARG A 37 10.22 9.92 11.18
N ASP A 38 9.22 9.42 10.46
CA ASP A 38 8.21 8.54 11.05
C ASP A 38 8.67 7.08 11.15
N ILE A 39 9.57 6.66 10.28
CA ILE A 39 10.00 5.25 10.18
C ILE A 39 11.46 5.07 10.57
N LEU A 40 12.37 5.78 9.90
CA LEU A 40 13.80 5.48 10.04
C LEU A 40 14.41 5.99 11.34
N MET A 41 13.87 7.09 11.89
CA MET A 41 14.29 7.66 13.16
C MET A 41 13.68 6.99 14.39
N GLN A 42 12.67 6.12 14.20
CA GLN A 42 12.08 5.37 15.32
C GLN A 42 13.06 4.32 15.84
N SER A 43 13.33 4.38 17.13
CA SER A 43 14.19 3.38 17.79
C SER A 43 13.53 2.00 17.77
N GLY A 44 14.33 0.96 17.58
CA GLY A 44 13.85 -0.43 17.63
C GLY A 44 13.12 -0.95 16.38
N VAL A 45 12.77 -0.10 15.40
CA VAL A 45 12.16 -0.55 14.15
C VAL A 45 13.14 -1.42 13.36
N LYS A 46 12.77 -2.67 13.11
CA LYS A 46 13.56 -3.65 12.35
C LYS A 46 12.90 -4.04 11.02
N LYS A 47 11.58 -3.93 10.94
CA LYS A 47 10.78 -4.31 9.77
C LYS A 47 9.89 -3.14 9.36
N VAL A 48 9.75 -2.93 8.07
CA VAL A 48 8.89 -1.89 7.49
C VAL A 48 7.97 -2.54 6.48
N ILE A 49 6.69 -2.29 6.60
CA ILE A 49 5.69 -2.62 5.57
C ILE A 49 5.32 -1.31 4.88
N ILE A 50 5.46 -1.26 3.56
CA ILE A 50 5.02 -0.13 2.73
C ILE A 50 3.77 -0.59 1.99
N PHE A 51 2.63 0.00 2.33
CA PHE A 51 1.33 -0.26 1.73
C PHE A 51 0.62 1.07 1.53
N GLU A 52 0.84 1.69 0.38
CA GLU A 52 0.44 3.06 0.06
C GLU A 52 0.20 3.21 -1.45
N GLY A 53 -0.43 4.33 -1.87
CA GLY A 53 -0.55 4.75 -3.27
C GLY A 53 -1.96 4.81 -3.82
N ILE A 54 -2.97 4.21 -3.14
CA ILE A 54 -4.36 4.23 -3.65
C ILE A 54 -4.92 5.65 -3.74
N ASN A 55 -4.58 6.54 -2.79
CA ASN A 55 -5.05 7.91 -2.79
C ASN A 55 -4.35 8.80 -3.84
N ASP A 56 -3.12 8.47 -4.22
CA ASP A 56 -2.45 9.08 -5.37
C ASP A 56 -3.17 8.71 -6.66
N ILE A 57 -3.46 7.41 -6.85
CA ILE A 57 -4.21 6.88 -7.98
C ILE A 57 -5.58 7.55 -8.06
N GLY A 58 -6.34 7.57 -6.96
CA GLY A 58 -7.67 8.17 -6.90
C GLY A 58 -7.70 9.68 -7.21
N ALA A 59 -6.58 10.38 -7.00
CA ALA A 59 -6.44 11.80 -7.32
C ALA A 59 -5.95 12.07 -8.76
N ALA A 60 -5.47 11.06 -9.46
CA ALA A 60 -5.00 11.19 -10.83
C ALA A 60 -6.16 11.51 -11.79
N LYS A 61 -5.83 12.13 -12.92
CA LYS A 61 -6.74 12.34 -14.05
C LYS A 61 -6.36 11.37 -15.17
N SER A 62 -7.25 11.16 -16.13
CA SER A 62 -7.00 10.26 -17.27
C SER A 62 -5.67 10.59 -18.00
N GLY A 63 -5.37 11.88 -18.18
CA GLY A 63 -4.17 12.33 -18.89
C GLY A 63 -2.86 12.19 -18.12
N ASN A 64 -2.88 11.88 -16.80
CA ASN A 64 -1.66 11.77 -15.99
C ASN A 64 -1.57 10.52 -15.11
N SER A 65 -2.52 9.59 -15.21
CA SER A 65 -2.58 8.41 -14.34
C SER A 65 -1.34 7.52 -14.45
N GLU A 66 -0.78 7.36 -15.65
CA GLU A 66 0.46 6.63 -15.86
C GLU A 66 1.65 7.34 -15.22
N THR A 67 1.74 8.66 -15.36
CA THR A 67 2.79 9.47 -14.71
C THR A 67 2.72 9.33 -13.20
N VAL A 68 1.52 9.41 -12.62
CA VAL A 68 1.32 9.21 -11.18
C VAL A 68 1.75 7.81 -10.74
N ALA A 69 1.40 6.76 -11.49
CA ALA A 69 1.82 5.40 -11.18
C ALA A 69 3.35 5.25 -11.20
N ARG A 70 4.05 5.84 -12.16
CA ARG A 70 5.52 5.88 -12.21
C ARG A 70 6.11 6.62 -11.01
N GLN A 71 5.55 7.76 -10.63
CA GLN A 71 5.99 8.53 -9.47
C GLN A 71 5.79 7.77 -8.14
N ILE A 72 4.70 7.00 -8.00
CA ILE A 72 4.48 6.11 -6.86
C ILE A 72 5.61 5.08 -6.79
N ILE A 73 5.92 4.41 -7.90
CA ILE A 73 7.00 3.42 -8.01
C ILE A 73 8.34 4.02 -7.60
N GLU A 74 8.71 5.16 -8.17
CA GLU A 74 9.97 5.85 -7.86
C GLU A 74 10.08 6.21 -6.38
N SER A 75 8.98 6.70 -5.80
CA SER A 75 8.92 7.06 -4.38
C SER A 75 9.07 5.84 -3.47
N ILE A 76 8.38 4.74 -3.78
CA ILE A 76 8.51 3.47 -3.05
C ILE A 76 9.94 2.92 -3.19
N GLN A 77 10.54 2.96 -4.37
CA GLN A 77 11.95 2.58 -4.57
C GLN A 77 12.88 3.41 -3.69
N GLY A 78 12.64 4.71 -3.58
CA GLY A 78 13.40 5.60 -2.71
C GLY A 78 13.30 5.18 -1.25
N MET A 79 12.08 4.92 -0.76
CA MET A 79 11.84 4.46 0.62
C MET A 79 12.49 3.09 0.87
N VAL A 80 12.41 2.15 -0.07
CA VAL A 80 13.08 0.83 0.02
C VAL A 80 14.59 0.99 0.15
N ARG A 81 15.22 1.81 -0.72
CA ARG A 81 16.68 2.07 -0.64
C ARG A 81 17.08 2.64 0.72
N LYS A 82 16.35 3.63 1.22
CA LYS A 82 16.58 4.25 2.53
C LYS A 82 16.47 3.25 3.68
N ALA A 83 15.42 2.41 3.67
CA ALA A 83 15.22 1.40 4.71
C ALA A 83 16.31 0.32 4.69
N LYS A 84 16.69 -0.16 3.51
CA LYS A 84 17.76 -1.15 3.36
C LYS A 84 19.12 -0.59 3.75
N ALA A 85 19.45 0.66 3.44
CA ALA A 85 20.65 1.34 3.91
C ALA A 85 20.75 1.38 5.46
N ARG A 86 19.59 1.39 6.15
CA ARG A 86 19.48 1.28 7.62
C ARG A 86 19.31 -0.16 8.09
N LYS A 87 19.63 -1.17 7.26
CA LYS A 87 19.56 -2.61 7.58
C LYS A 87 18.17 -3.06 8.07
N LYS A 88 17.10 -2.39 7.63
CA LYS A 88 15.72 -2.78 7.95
C LYS A 88 15.22 -3.77 6.92
N LYS A 89 14.43 -4.77 7.38
CA LYS A 89 13.69 -5.65 6.47
C LYS A 89 12.50 -4.88 5.87
N VAL A 90 12.27 -5.06 4.57
CA VAL A 90 11.24 -4.32 3.83
C VAL A 90 10.27 -5.28 3.19
N TYR A 91 8.99 -5.04 3.42
CA TYR A 91 7.87 -5.74 2.81
C TYR A 91 7.02 -4.76 2.01
N LEU A 92 6.57 -5.15 0.83
CA LEU A 92 5.69 -4.34 -0.01
C LEU A 92 4.31 -4.97 -0.08
N GLY A 93 3.27 -4.18 0.20
CA GLY A 93 1.87 -4.57 0.02
C GLY A 93 1.36 -4.15 -1.34
N THR A 94 0.69 -5.05 -2.07
CA THR A 94 -0.01 -4.70 -3.30
C THR A 94 -1.29 -3.92 -3.00
N ILE A 95 -1.59 -2.91 -3.81
CA ILE A 95 -2.79 -2.07 -3.68
C ILE A 95 -4.03 -2.93 -3.96
N THR A 96 -4.96 -2.93 -3.02
CA THR A 96 -6.19 -3.74 -3.07
C THR A 96 -7.10 -3.35 -4.23
N PRO A 97 -7.93 -4.28 -4.75
CA PRO A 97 -8.96 -3.96 -5.72
C PRO A 97 -9.98 -2.97 -5.15
N PHE A 98 -10.52 -2.06 -5.97
CA PHE A 98 -11.41 -1.01 -5.50
C PHE A 98 -12.56 -0.68 -6.47
N LYS A 99 -12.92 -1.58 -7.39
CA LYS A 99 -14.09 -1.39 -8.24
C LYS A 99 -15.36 -1.30 -7.41
N GLY A 100 -16.09 -0.22 -7.62
CA GLY A 100 -17.25 0.18 -6.82
C GLY A 100 -16.98 1.39 -5.92
N ALA A 101 -15.72 1.73 -5.68
CA ALA A 101 -15.36 2.95 -4.95
C ALA A 101 -15.66 4.21 -5.78
N GLY A 102 -15.91 5.34 -5.09
CA GLY A 102 -16.34 6.59 -5.73
C GLY A 102 -15.36 7.17 -6.75
N TYR A 103 -14.07 6.85 -6.65
CA TYR A 103 -13.08 7.29 -7.64
C TYR A 103 -12.54 6.15 -8.53
N TYR A 104 -13.26 5.03 -8.63
CA TYR A 104 -12.90 3.99 -9.59
C TYR A 104 -13.09 4.45 -11.02
N SER A 105 -12.11 4.17 -11.86
CA SER A 105 -12.17 4.32 -13.31
C SER A 105 -11.24 3.31 -13.99
N HIS A 106 -11.40 3.11 -15.30
CA HIS A 106 -10.52 2.19 -16.03
C HIS A 106 -9.04 2.63 -16.02
N PHE A 107 -8.78 3.93 -16.06
CA PHE A 107 -7.40 4.43 -16.01
C PHE A 107 -6.80 4.35 -14.60
N HIS A 108 -7.60 4.46 -13.53
CA HIS A 108 -7.14 4.21 -12.16
C HIS A 108 -6.85 2.73 -11.94
N GLU A 109 -7.68 1.84 -12.49
CA GLU A 109 -7.41 0.41 -12.44
C GLU A 109 -6.13 0.04 -13.19
N ALA A 110 -5.91 0.59 -14.39
CA ALA A 110 -4.67 0.38 -15.13
C ALA A 110 -3.44 0.85 -14.33
N ALA A 111 -3.53 2.01 -13.67
CA ALA A 111 -2.47 2.51 -12.78
C ALA A 111 -2.21 1.56 -11.59
N ARG A 112 -3.28 1.06 -10.95
CA ARG A 112 -3.18 0.09 -9.86
C ARG A 112 -2.48 -1.20 -10.31
N LEU A 113 -2.87 -1.74 -11.44
CA LEU A 113 -2.26 -2.95 -12.00
C LEU A 113 -0.78 -2.73 -12.31
N TYR A 114 -0.44 -1.60 -12.95
CA TYR A 114 0.94 -1.25 -13.26
C TYR A 114 1.83 -1.17 -12.00
N VAL A 115 1.34 -0.51 -10.94
CA VAL A 115 2.07 -0.44 -9.66
C VAL A 115 2.19 -1.83 -9.02
N ASN A 116 1.11 -2.63 -9.02
CA ASN A 116 1.11 -3.96 -8.42
C ASN A 116 2.02 -4.94 -9.15
N ASP A 117 2.08 -4.89 -10.47
CA ASP A 117 2.99 -5.74 -11.25
C ASP A 117 4.45 -5.38 -10.95
N TRP A 118 4.76 -4.09 -10.84
CA TRP A 118 6.08 -3.67 -10.39
C TRP A 118 6.35 -4.17 -8.96
N ILE A 119 5.42 -4.04 -8.00
CA ILE A 119 5.60 -4.53 -6.63
C ILE A 119 5.94 -6.04 -6.65
N ARG A 120 5.19 -6.85 -7.39
CA ARG A 120 5.44 -8.31 -7.52
C ARG A 120 6.81 -8.59 -8.10
N SER A 121 7.26 -7.80 -9.06
CA SER A 121 8.60 -7.93 -9.66
C SER A 121 9.76 -7.70 -8.67
N GLN A 122 9.48 -7.07 -7.52
CA GLN A 122 10.48 -6.79 -6.49
C GLN A 122 10.73 -7.98 -5.52
N ALA A 123 10.07 -9.11 -5.70
CA ALA A 123 10.12 -10.25 -4.77
C ALA A 123 11.53 -10.72 -4.41
N LYS A 124 12.50 -10.63 -5.35
CA LYS A 124 13.92 -10.96 -5.11
C LYS A 124 14.74 -9.80 -4.52
N LYS A 125 14.18 -8.59 -4.45
CA LYS A 125 14.89 -7.38 -4.02
C LYS A 125 14.47 -6.87 -2.65
N VAL A 126 13.34 -7.33 -2.13
CA VAL A 126 12.81 -7.02 -0.81
C VAL A 126 12.66 -8.29 0.04
N ASP A 127 12.32 -8.15 1.31
CA ASP A 127 12.24 -9.28 2.24
C ASP A 127 10.90 -10.04 2.13
N GLY A 128 9.94 -9.52 1.39
CA GLY A 128 8.69 -10.20 1.05
C GLY A 128 7.67 -9.29 0.36
N ILE A 129 6.74 -9.94 -0.33
CA ILE A 129 5.57 -9.29 -0.93
C ILE A 129 4.33 -9.76 -0.17
N LEU A 130 3.52 -8.81 0.26
CA LEU A 130 2.21 -9.04 0.85
C LEU A 130 1.16 -8.81 -0.25
N ASP A 131 0.78 -9.89 -0.94
CA ASP A 131 -0.13 -9.76 -2.09
C ASP A 131 -1.59 -9.61 -1.62
N PHE A 132 -1.89 -8.46 -1.00
CA PHE A 132 -3.21 -8.11 -0.50
C PHE A 132 -4.25 -8.03 -1.63
N ALA A 133 -3.83 -7.62 -2.83
CA ALA A 133 -4.72 -7.59 -3.99
C ALA A 133 -5.26 -8.99 -4.29
N LYS A 134 -4.38 -9.98 -4.39
CA LYS A 134 -4.76 -11.38 -4.65
C LYS A 134 -5.56 -11.98 -3.49
N LEU A 135 -5.21 -11.63 -2.27
CA LEU A 135 -5.89 -12.13 -1.06
C LEU A 135 -7.35 -11.70 -1.00
N LEU A 136 -7.62 -10.43 -1.33
CA LEU A 136 -8.94 -9.83 -1.13
C LEU A 136 -9.81 -9.79 -2.39
N GLN A 137 -9.25 -10.09 -3.57
CA GLN A 137 -9.99 -9.99 -4.84
C GLN A 137 -11.17 -10.96 -4.91
N ASP A 138 -12.25 -10.52 -5.54
CA ASP A 138 -13.39 -11.36 -5.92
C ASP A 138 -12.95 -12.36 -7.00
N PRO A 139 -13.22 -13.66 -6.88
CA PRO A 139 -12.82 -14.66 -7.86
C PRO A 139 -13.49 -14.48 -9.23
N ASN A 140 -14.61 -13.77 -9.30
CA ASN A 140 -15.35 -13.52 -10.52
C ASN A 140 -15.04 -12.14 -11.14
N ASP A 141 -14.45 -11.22 -10.38
CA ASP A 141 -14.03 -9.89 -10.84
C ASP A 141 -12.85 -9.39 -9.99
N ASP A 142 -11.64 -9.61 -10.47
CA ASP A 142 -10.39 -9.28 -9.77
C ASP A 142 -10.15 -7.77 -9.57
N ARG A 143 -11.01 -6.93 -10.15
CA ARG A 143 -10.96 -5.47 -10.00
C ARG A 143 -11.63 -4.98 -8.71
N ARG A 144 -12.38 -5.84 -7.99
CA ARG A 144 -13.02 -5.48 -6.71
C ARG A 144 -12.70 -6.51 -5.63
N MET A 145 -12.88 -6.08 -4.38
CA MET A 145 -12.77 -6.98 -3.24
C MET A 145 -13.98 -7.93 -3.18
N LYS A 146 -13.78 -9.13 -2.60
CA LYS A 146 -14.89 -9.97 -2.15
C LYS A 146 -15.80 -9.17 -1.23
N ARG A 147 -17.12 -9.35 -1.37
CA ARG A 147 -18.09 -8.63 -0.55
C ARG A 147 -17.89 -8.86 0.96
N GLU A 148 -17.48 -10.05 1.34
CA GLU A 148 -17.19 -10.40 2.74
C GLU A 148 -16.02 -9.63 3.34
N TYR A 149 -15.12 -9.07 2.52
CA TYR A 149 -13.95 -8.30 2.94
C TYR A 149 -14.08 -6.79 2.71
N ALA A 150 -15.06 -6.37 1.91
CA ALA A 150 -15.23 -4.98 1.54
C ALA A 150 -16.09 -4.20 2.53
N SER A 151 -15.72 -2.97 2.83
CA SER A 151 -16.60 -1.97 3.43
C SER A 151 -17.65 -1.50 2.40
N ASN A 152 -18.59 -0.68 2.85
CA ASN A 152 -19.65 -0.18 1.96
C ASN A 152 -19.13 0.77 0.87
N ASP A 153 -17.96 1.36 1.07
CA ASP A 153 -17.32 2.25 0.10
C ASP A 153 -16.51 1.52 -0.99
N TRP A 154 -16.39 0.19 -0.90
CA TRP A 154 -15.63 -0.64 -1.84
C TRP A 154 -14.14 -0.26 -1.99
N LEU A 155 -13.64 0.60 -1.09
CA LEU A 155 -12.25 1.05 -1.05
C LEU A 155 -11.49 0.43 0.11
N HIS A 156 -12.07 0.52 1.31
CA HIS A 156 -11.46 0.02 2.52
C HIS A 156 -11.89 -1.43 2.79
N PRO A 157 -10.97 -2.29 3.22
CA PRO A 157 -11.35 -3.55 3.81
C PRO A 157 -12.22 -3.32 5.07
N ASN A 158 -13.19 -4.19 5.30
CA ASN A 158 -13.92 -4.24 6.56
C ASN A 158 -13.10 -5.00 7.64
N PRO A 159 -13.58 -5.15 8.88
CA PRO A 159 -12.85 -5.87 9.93
C PRO A 159 -12.43 -7.30 9.55
N ALA A 160 -13.25 -8.02 8.77
CA ALA A 160 -12.90 -9.36 8.29
C ALA A 160 -11.76 -9.30 7.24
N GLY A 161 -11.78 -8.31 6.35
CA GLY A 161 -10.71 -8.06 5.39
C GLY A 161 -9.40 -7.70 6.06
N TYR A 162 -9.40 -6.78 7.02
CA TYR A 162 -8.20 -6.46 7.80
C TYR A 162 -7.67 -7.67 8.59
N LYS A 163 -8.57 -8.47 9.17
CA LYS A 163 -8.18 -9.72 9.83
C LYS A 163 -7.52 -10.71 8.87
N ALA A 164 -8.04 -10.83 7.64
CA ALA A 164 -7.46 -11.68 6.60
C ALA A 164 -6.06 -11.20 6.21
N MET A 165 -5.86 -9.87 6.10
CA MET A 165 -4.55 -9.26 5.84
C MET A 165 -3.56 -9.43 7.00
N GLY A 166 -4.01 -9.77 8.20
CA GLY A 166 -3.20 -9.87 9.40
C GLY A 166 -2.96 -8.53 10.09
N ILE A 167 -3.79 -7.55 9.83
CA ILE A 167 -3.70 -6.17 10.34
C ILE A 167 -4.73 -5.95 11.45
#